data_65a42ad673e711063be993ce44469665
#
_entry.id   65a42ad673e711063be993ce44469665
#
_cell.length_a   1.000
_cell.length_b   1.000
_cell.length_c   1.000
_cell.angle_alpha   90.00
_cell.angle_beta   90.00
_cell.angle_gamma   90.00
#
_symmetry.space_group_name_H-M   'P 1'
#
loop_
_entity.id
_entity.type
_entity.pdbx_description
1 polymer ?
#
loop_
_entity_poly.entity_id
_entity_poly.type
_entity_poly.pdbx_seq_one_letter_code
_entity_poly.pdbx_strand_id
1 'polypeptide(L)'
;MEVIVAKTAGFCFGVKRAVEQVYEQIEKAKKPVYTYGPIIHNEFVVKDLEEKGVRVLNTEEELAALKDGIVIIRSHGVGKHIYELLEAHHITVVDATCPFVKKIHRIVEQQTAEGRRVIIIGSPEHPEVQGIRGWGSDTTLVVEKPEQIENLPVGIEEKLCVVSQTTFNYKKFQDLVEKFEKKGYDILVLNTICNATQERQVEARRIASEVDAMIVIGGKHSSNTQKLYEICQKECKNTYFIQSLGDFNPECVNSVRSVGITAGASTPNQIIEEVHTNVRIKF
;
A
#
# COMPACT_ATOMS: atom_id res chain seq x y z
N MET A 1 -19.65 -18.97 19.76
CA MET A 1 -18.61 -18.85 18.72
C MET A 1 -17.49 -17.95 19.25
N GLU A 2 -16.23 -18.31 19.06
CA GLU A 2 -15.09 -17.47 19.38
C GLU A 2 -14.80 -16.50 18.22
N VAL A 3 -14.54 -15.22 18.51
CA VAL A 3 -14.18 -14.23 17.50
C VAL A 3 -12.85 -13.58 17.86
N ILE A 4 -11.84 -13.74 17.01
CA ILE A 4 -10.50 -13.22 17.19
C ILE A 4 -10.26 -12.07 16.21
N VAL A 5 -10.13 -10.85 16.72
CA VAL A 5 -9.77 -9.69 15.89
C VAL A 5 -8.26 -9.47 15.95
N ALA A 6 -7.62 -9.35 14.80
CA ALA A 6 -6.20 -9.03 14.70
C ALA A 6 -5.91 -7.67 15.35
N LYS A 7 -4.90 -7.61 16.22
CA LYS A 7 -4.47 -6.37 16.90
C LYS A 7 -3.93 -5.34 15.92
N THR A 8 -3.36 -5.79 14.81
CA THR A 8 -2.82 -4.95 13.76
C THR A 8 -3.86 -4.48 12.73
N ALA A 9 -5.14 -4.92 12.85
CA ALA A 9 -6.20 -4.51 11.93
C ALA A 9 -6.42 -2.99 11.93
N GLY A 10 -6.68 -2.41 10.73
CA GLY A 10 -7.03 -1.00 10.60
C GLY A 10 -5.86 -0.09 10.22
N PHE A 11 -6.06 1.23 10.33
CA PHE A 11 -5.10 2.23 9.86
C PHE A 11 -3.70 2.02 10.43
N CYS A 12 -2.70 1.95 9.53
CA CYS A 12 -1.31 2.11 9.94
C CYS A 12 -0.96 3.58 10.17
N PHE A 13 0.19 3.84 10.80
CA PHE A 13 0.67 5.19 11.06
C PHE A 13 0.68 6.08 9.80
N GLY A 14 1.22 5.57 8.68
CA GLY A 14 1.34 6.35 7.44
C GLY A 14 0.00 6.72 6.84
N VAL A 15 -0.97 5.80 6.86
CA VAL A 15 -2.34 6.03 6.39
C VAL A 15 -3.07 7.02 7.29
N LYS A 16 -3.04 6.82 8.61
CA LYS A 16 -3.67 7.71 9.59
C LYS A 16 -3.17 9.15 9.40
N ARG A 17 -1.85 9.34 9.37
CA ARG A 17 -1.21 10.64 9.14
C ARG A 17 -1.67 11.28 7.83
N ALA A 18 -1.74 10.52 6.73
CA ALA A 18 -2.13 11.07 5.43
C ALA A 18 -3.58 11.56 5.43
N VAL A 19 -4.49 10.79 6.01
CA VAL A 19 -5.90 11.15 6.13
C VAL A 19 -6.08 12.37 7.04
N GLU A 20 -5.42 12.39 8.20
CA GLU A 20 -5.45 13.53 9.13
C GLU A 20 -4.97 14.83 8.48
N GLN A 21 -3.92 14.77 7.64
CA GLN A 21 -3.45 15.94 6.90
C GLN A 21 -4.50 16.49 5.92
N VAL A 22 -5.29 15.63 5.27
CA VAL A 22 -6.37 16.10 4.39
C VAL A 22 -7.46 16.82 5.21
N TYR A 23 -7.91 16.24 6.32
CA TYR A 23 -8.89 16.88 7.18
C TYR A 23 -8.40 18.23 7.73
N GLU A 24 -7.14 18.28 8.14
CA GLU A 24 -6.51 19.53 8.59
C GLU A 24 -6.54 20.62 7.50
N GLN A 25 -6.30 20.24 6.23
CA GLN A 25 -6.41 21.21 5.14
C GLN A 25 -7.84 21.60 4.85
N ILE A 26 -8.81 20.69 4.92
CA ILE A 26 -10.25 21.03 4.79
C ILE A 26 -10.67 22.10 5.81
N GLU A 27 -10.20 21.99 7.05
CA GLU A 27 -10.57 22.93 8.13
C GLU A 27 -9.87 24.28 8.02
N LYS A 28 -8.61 24.30 7.56
CA LYS A 28 -7.77 25.51 7.60
C LYS A 28 -7.68 26.26 6.27
N ALA A 29 -7.85 25.57 5.15
CA ALA A 29 -7.61 26.14 3.84
C ALA A 29 -8.70 27.12 3.43
N LYS A 30 -8.25 28.26 2.86
CA LYS A 30 -9.12 29.24 2.20
C LYS A 30 -9.15 29.04 0.68
N LYS A 31 -8.47 28.04 0.20
CA LYS A 31 -8.31 27.68 -1.21
C LYS A 31 -8.87 26.28 -1.46
N PRO A 32 -9.22 25.95 -2.72
CA PRO A 32 -9.61 24.59 -3.07
C PRO A 32 -8.56 23.57 -2.68
N VAL A 33 -8.99 22.42 -2.16
CA VAL A 33 -8.12 21.31 -1.74
C VAL A 33 -8.26 20.18 -2.73
N TYR A 34 -7.13 19.70 -3.21
CA TYR A 34 -7.01 18.60 -4.15
C TYR A 34 -6.13 17.50 -3.58
N THR A 35 -6.36 16.25 -3.98
CA THR A 35 -5.39 15.16 -3.82
C THR A 35 -4.91 14.70 -5.19
N TYR A 36 -3.63 14.37 -5.32
CA TYR A 36 -3.14 13.75 -6.54
C TYR A 36 -3.21 12.23 -6.41
N GLY A 37 -4.19 11.66 -7.09
CA GLY A 37 -4.72 10.32 -6.87
C GLY A 37 -5.47 10.19 -5.53
N PRO A 38 -6.15 9.07 -5.28
CA PRO A 38 -6.81 8.81 -4.00
C PRO A 38 -5.78 8.80 -2.87
N ILE A 39 -6.10 9.52 -1.77
CA ILE A 39 -5.16 9.68 -0.62
C ILE A 39 -4.70 8.33 -0.07
N ILE A 40 -5.61 7.36 -0.07
CA ILE A 40 -5.40 5.95 0.28
C ILE A 40 -6.33 5.06 -0.57
N HIS A 41 -6.04 3.77 -0.66
CA HIS A 41 -6.92 2.80 -1.34
C HIS A 41 -8.08 2.35 -0.44
N ASN A 42 -9.03 3.27 -0.20
CA ASN A 42 -10.29 2.98 0.48
C ASN A 42 -11.38 3.94 -0.04
N GLU A 43 -12.37 3.38 -0.73
CA GLU A 43 -13.43 4.14 -1.42
C GLU A 43 -14.31 4.93 -0.45
N PHE A 44 -14.58 4.40 0.75
CA PHE A 44 -15.38 5.09 1.76
C PHE A 44 -14.69 6.36 2.24
N VAL A 45 -13.37 6.31 2.48
CA VAL A 45 -12.58 7.47 2.89
C VAL A 45 -12.51 8.50 1.76
N VAL A 46 -12.26 8.06 0.53
CA VAL A 46 -12.19 8.96 -0.63
C VAL A 46 -13.53 9.67 -0.82
N LYS A 47 -14.64 8.94 -0.78
CA LYS A 47 -15.99 9.51 -0.92
C LYS A 47 -16.32 10.52 0.19
N ASP A 48 -15.99 10.21 1.46
CA ASP A 48 -16.19 11.15 2.57
C ASP A 48 -15.40 12.45 2.36
N LEU A 49 -14.18 12.38 1.86
CA LEU A 49 -13.36 13.56 1.54
C LEU A 49 -13.95 14.36 0.37
N GLU A 50 -14.46 13.69 -0.67
CA GLU A 50 -15.13 14.34 -1.81
C GLU A 50 -16.42 15.06 -1.38
N GLU A 51 -17.23 14.45 -0.50
CA GLU A 51 -18.41 15.07 0.09
C GLU A 51 -18.06 16.32 0.92
N LYS A 52 -16.84 16.41 1.43
CA LYS A 52 -16.29 17.59 2.13
C LYS A 52 -15.60 18.60 1.20
N GLY A 53 -15.70 18.39 -0.12
CA GLY A 53 -15.22 19.33 -1.13
C GLY A 53 -13.79 19.11 -1.61
N VAL A 54 -13.11 18.03 -1.21
CA VAL A 54 -11.82 17.64 -1.79
C VAL A 54 -12.03 17.06 -3.18
N ARG A 55 -11.18 17.43 -4.14
CA ARG A 55 -11.23 16.88 -5.50
C ARG A 55 -10.01 16.01 -5.75
N VAL A 56 -10.23 14.82 -6.31
CA VAL A 56 -9.16 13.91 -6.71
C VAL A 56 -8.75 14.26 -8.15
N LEU A 57 -7.46 14.53 -8.34
CA LEU A 57 -6.82 14.71 -9.65
C LEU A 57 -6.08 13.44 -10.00
N ASN A 58 -6.23 12.94 -11.20
CA ASN A 58 -5.68 11.64 -11.59
C ASN A 58 -4.58 11.72 -12.64
N THR A 59 -4.42 12.87 -13.31
CA THR A 59 -3.45 13.04 -14.39
C THR A 59 -2.57 14.27 -14.19
N GLU A 60 -1.44 14.29 -14.88
CA GLU A 60 -0.52 15.44 -14.87
C GLU A 60 -1.10 16.65 -15.58
N GLU A 61 -1.94 16.42 -16.60
CA GLU A 61 -2.65 17.49 -17.30
C GLU A 61 -3.63 18.22 -16.37
N GLU A 62 -4.32 17.47 -15.50
CA GLU A 62 -5.19 18.05 -14.47
C GLU A 62 -4.39 18.89 -13.46
N LEU A 63 -3.19 18.44 -13.06
CA LEU A 63 -2.28 19.21 -12.21
C LEU A 63 -1.80 20.49 -12.92
N ALA A 64 -1.35 20.38 -14.17
CA ALA A 64 -0.84 21.49 -14.95
C ALA A 64 -1.93 22.55 -15.27
N ALA A 65 -3.19 22.13 -15.31
CA ALA A 65 -4.33 23.03 -15.52
C ALA A 65 -4.72 23.86 -14.30
N LEU A 66 -4.20 23.53 -13.11
CA LEU A 66 -4.49 24.27 -11.88
C LEU A 66 -3.89 25.68 -11.93
N LYS A 67 -4.71 26.65 -11.53
CA LYS A 67 -4.29 28.06 -11.39
C LYS A 67 -4.04 28.46 -9.95
N ASP A 68 -4.69 27.79 -9.00
CA ASP A 68 -4.58 28.01 -7.55
C ASP A 68 -5.11 26.78 -6.80
N GLY A 69 -4.71 26.64 -5.52
CA GLY A 69 -5.17 25.59 -4.64
C GLY A 69 -4.07 24.97 -3.82
N ILE A 70 -4.45 23.96 -3.04
CA ILE A 70 -3.55 23.12 -2.28
C ILE A 70 -3.64 21.70 -2.83
N VAL A 71 -2.51 21.16 -3.30
CA VAL A 71 -2.42 19.76 -3.75
C VAL A 71 -1.77 18.92 -2.67
N ILE A 72 -2.49 17.90 -2.21
CA ILE A 72 -2.00 16.94 -1.23
C ILE A 72 -1.48 15.71 -1.97
N ILE A 73 -0.19 15.43 -1.80
CA ILE A 73 0.42 14.21 -2.34
C ILE A 73 -0.02 13.02 -1.49
N ARG A 74 -0.57 12.00 -2.14
CA ARG A 74 -1.07 10.76 -1.51
C ARG A 74 -0.02 10.02 -0.69
N SER A 75 -0.46 9.13 0.21
CA SER A 75 0.41 8.34 1.09
C SER A 75 1.44 7.46 0.35
N HIS A 76 1.16 7.07 -0.88
CA HIS A 76 2.01 6.26 -1.75
C HIS A 76 3.22 7.02 -2.33
N GLY A 77 3.21 8.35 -2.23
CA GLY A 77 4.18 9.21 -2.90
C GLY A 77 3.99 9.30 -4.41
N VAL A 78 4.84 10.09 -5.02
CA VAL A 78 4.88 10.34 -6.47
C VAL A 78 6.32 10.47 -6.95
N GLY A 79 6.54 10.43 -8.26
CA GLY A 79 7.85 10.70 -8.86
C GLY A 79 8.30 12.15 -8.66
N LYS A 80 9.61 12.36 -8.75
CA LYS A 80 10.26 13.67 -8.52
C LYS A 80 9.70 14.77 -9.43
N HIS A 81 9.44 14.43 -10.70
CA HIS A 81 8.90 15.35 -11.70
C HIS A 81 7.55 15.97 -11.31
N ILE A 82 6.73 15.28 -10.48
CA ILE A 82 5.45 15.85 -10.00
C ILE A 82 5.68 17.03 -9.05
N TYR A 83 6.70 16.94 -8.20
CA TYR A 83 7.06 18.07 -7.33
C TYR A 83 7.57 19.25 -8.16
N GLU A 84 8.40 19.00 -9.18
CA GLU A 84 8.93 20.00 -10.11
C GLU A 84 7.78 20.66 -10.91
N LEU A 85 6.81 19.88 -11.36
CA LEU A 85 5.61 20.38 -12.04
C LEU A 85 4.80 21.33 -11.15
N LEU A 86 4.51 20.91 -9.91
CA LEU A 86 3.73 21.74 -8.98
C LEU A 86 4.46 23.01 -8.56
N GLU A 87 5.78 22.96 -8.40
CA GLU A 87 6.62 24.13 -8.12
C GLU A 87 6.61 25.12 -9.30
N ALA A 88 6.77 24.63 -10.53
CA ALA A 88 6.71 25.46 -11.74
C ALA A 88 5.38 26.18 -11.92
N HIS A 89 4.28 25.59 -11.44
CA HIS A 89 2.94 26.19 -11.45
C HIS A 89 2.60 26.99 -10.20
N HIS A 90 3.55 27.17 -9.26
CA HIS A 90 3.37 27.89 -7.99
C HIS A 90 2.21 27.35 -7.14
N ILE A 91 1.91 26.06 -7.22
CA ILE A 91 0.86 25.40 -6.44
C ILE A 91 1.36 25.06 -5.04
N THR A 92 0.55 25.34 -4.02
CA THR A 92 0.88 24.95 -2.65
C THR A 92 0.80 23.42 -2.51
N VAL A 93 1.90 22.80 -2.03
CA VAL A 93 1.99 21.34 -1.85
C VAL A 93 1.95 20.97 -0.38
N VAL A 94 1.09 20.01 -0.02
CA VAL A 94 1.13 19.31 1.25
C VAL A 94 1.53 17.87 0.99
N ASP A 95 2.70 17.48 1.44
CA ASP A 95 3.25 16.17 1.16
C ASP A 95 2.86 15.14 2.25
N ALA A 96 1.77 14.39 2.00
CA ALA A 96 1.30 13.34 2.86
C ALA A 96 1.95 11.97 2.60
N THR A 97 2.98 11.90 1.75
CA THR A 97 3.74 10.67 1.50
C THR A 97 4.20 10.05 2.81
N CYS A 98 3.95 8.76 2.96
CA CYS A 98 4.39 8.00 4.13
C CYS A 98 5.91 8.11 4.33
N PRO A 99 6.41 8.37 5.55
CA PRO A 99 7.86 8.48 5.80
C PRO A 99 8.66 7.24 5.37
N PHE A 100 8.07 6.05 5.44
CA PHE A 100 8.71 4.82 4.95
C PHE A 100 8.88 4.84 3.43
N VAL A 101 7.89 5.34 2.67
CA VAL A 101 7.98 5.52 1.22
C VAL A 101 9.01 6.59 0.87
N LYS A 102 9.02 7.73 1.59
CA LYS A 102 10.05 8.78 1.41
C LYS A 102 11.47 8.24 1.62
N LYS A 103 11.65 7.31 2.57
CA LYS A 103 12.93 6.64 2.78
C LYS A 103 13.35 5.86 1.53
N ILE A 104 12.41 5.16 0.88
CA ILE A 104 12.70 4.41 -0.36
C ILE A 104 13.08 5.38 -1.49
N HIS A 105 12.36 6.49 -1.66
CA HIS A 105 12.69 7.52 -2.65
C HIS A 105 14.15 7.98 -2.51
N ARG A 106 14.59 8.32 -1.27
CA ARG A 106 15.98 8.73 -1.00
C ARG A 106 16.99 7.63 -1.29
N ILE A 107 16.68 6.38 -0.94
CA ILE A 107 17.54 5.23 -1.24
C ILE A 107 17.72 5.09 -2.74
N VAL A 108 16.62 5.12 -3.50
CA VAL A 108 16.64 4.96 -4.96
C VAL A 108 17.43 6.09 -5.61
N GLU A 109 17.18 7.35 -5.23
CA GLU A 109 17.92 8.50 -5.74
C GLU A 109 19.43 8.39 -5.43
N GLN A 110 19.79 8.05 -4.20
CA GLN A 110 21.17 7.88 -3.76
C GLN A 110 21.87 6.75 -4.52
N GLN A 111 21.26 5.57 -4.57
CA GLN A 111 21.88 4.40 -5.20
C GLN A 111 22.02 4.57 -6.71
N THR A 112 21.09 5.28 -7.35
CA THR A 112 21.20 5.68 -8.75
C THR A 112 22.38 6.65 -8.95
N ALA A 113 22.54 7.64 -8.07
CA ALA A 113 23.66 8.57 -8.13
C ALA A 113 25.03 7.90 -7.89
N GLU A 114 25.06 6.83 -7.09
CA GLU A 114 26.25 5.99 -6.85
C GLU A 114 26.54 5.00 -8.02
N GLY A 115 25.76 5.06 -9.11
CA GLY A 115 25.95 4.25 -10.31
C GLY A 115 25.42 2.81 -10.20
N ARG A 116 24.59 2.50 -9.20
CA ARG A 116 23.90 1.22 -9.13
C ARG A 116 22.61 1.27 -9.95
N ARG A 117 22.34 0.18 -10.65
CA ARG A 117 21.04 0.00 -11.31
C ARG A 117 20.01 -0.49 -10.30
N VAL A 118 18.94 0.28 -10.15
CA VAL A 118 17.91 -0.03 -9.15
C VAL A 118 16.89 -1.03 -9.71
N ILE A 119 16.55 -2.02 -8.89
CA ILE A 119 15.49 -3.00 -9.14
C ILE A 119 14.46 -2.86 -8.02
N ILE A 120 13.21 -2.60 -8.40
CA ILE A 120 12.09 -2.47 -7.47
C ILE A 120 11.29 -3.78 -7.49
N ILE A 121 11.24 -4.49 -6.37
CA ILE A 121 10.36 -5.65 -6.23
C ILE A 121 8.96 -5.15 -5.85
N GLY A 122 8.00 -5.29 -6.77
CA GLY A 122 6.64 -4.80 -6.60
C GLY A 122 5.78 -4.92 -7.85
N SER A 123 4.53 -4.52 -7.77
CA SER A 123 3.64 -4.48 -8.93
C SER A 123 3.88 -3.21 -9.75
N PRO A 124 4.20 -3.31 -11.06
CA PRO A 124 4.57 -2.17 -11.88
C PRO A 124 3.45 -1.13 -12.02
N GLU A 125 2.19 -1.55 -11.95
CA GLU A 125 1.03 -0.68 -12.06
C GLU A 125 0.65 -0.01 -10.73
N HIS A 126 1.30 -0.40 -9.63
CA HIS A 126 0.97 0.15 -8.33
C HIS A 126 1.50 1.59 -8.18
N PRO A 127 0.68 2.55 -7.71
CA PRO A 127 1.09 3.96 -7.57
C PRO A 127 2.37 4.19 -6.77
N GLU A 128 2.61 3.39 -5.72
CA GLU A 128 3.84 3.48 -4.92
C GLU A 128 5.07 3.09 -5.75
N VAL A 129 4.96 2.02 -6.55
CA VAL A 129 6.07 1.55 -7.41
C VAL A 129 6.37 2.56 -8.52
N GLN A 130 5.34 3.14 -9.14
CA GLN A 130 5.50 4.22 -10.11
C GLN A 130 6.16 5.45 -9.48
N GLY A 131 5.73 5.83 -8.26
CA GLY A 131 6.34 6.90 -7.49
C GLY A 131 7.83 6.63 -7.21
N ILE A 132 8.16 5.44 -6.69
CA ILE A 132 9.55 5.05 -6.40
C ILE A 132 10.40 5.07 -7.68
N ARG A 133 9.89 4.52 -8.80
CA ARG A 133 10.58 4.53 -10.09
C ARG A 133 10.96 5.91 -10.55
N GLY A 134 10.11 6.91 -10.32
CA GLY A 134 10.35 8.31 -10.68
C GLY A 134 11.46 9.02 -9.88
N TRP A 135 12.10 8.35 -8.93
CA TRP A 135 13.31 8.81 -8.21
C TRP A 135 14.59 8.13 -8.68
N GLY A 136 14.46 7.13 -9.56
CA GLY A 136 15.59 6.43 -10.18
C GLY A 136 15.94 7.01 -11.54
N SER A 137 16.59 6.19 -12.37
CA SER A 137 16.90 6.49 -13.77
C SER A 137 15.96 5.76 -14.72
N ASP A 138 16.05 6.05 -16.01
CA ASP A 138 15.31 5.35 -17.08
C ASP A 138 15.64 3.85 -17.14
N THR A 139 16.78 3.45 -16.56
CA THR A 139 17.21 2.04 -16.48
C THR A 139 16.65 1.31 -15.25
N THR A 140 15.88 1.99 -14.39
CA THR A 140 15.25 1.38 -13.21
C THR A 140 14.25 0.29 -13.63
N LEU A 141 14.43 -0.92 -13.10
CA LEU A 141 13.60 -2.08 -13.41
C LEU A 141 12.59 -2.38 -12.32
N VAL A 142 11.49 -3.03 -12.71
CA VAL A 142 10.48 -3.53 -11.76
C VAL A 142 10.34 -5.03 -11.96
N VAL A 143 10.37 -5.77 -10.86
CA VAL A 143 10.24 -7.23 -10.81
C VAL A 143 9.12 -7.60 -9.84
N GLU A 144 8.14 -8.34 -10.32
CA GLU A 144 7.04 -8.85 -9.50
C GLU A 144 7.09 -10.37 -9.31
N LYS A 145 7.66 -11.06 -10.31
CA LYS A 145 7.63 -12.54 -10.40
C LYS A 145 9.03 -13.11 -10.61
N PRO A 146 9.29 -14.32 -10.07
CA PRO A 146 10.59 -14.97 -10.18
C PRO A 146 11.08 -15.20 -11.62
N GLU A 147 10.16 -15.42 -12.57
CA GLU A 147 10.47 -15.69 -13.98
C GLU A 147 11.10 -14.47 -14.67
N GLN A 148 10.80 -13.27 -14.19
CA GLN A 148 11.36 -12.03 -14.73
C GLN A 148 12.87 -11.89 -14.45
N ILE A 149 13.36 -12.50 -13.35
CA ILE A 149 14.78 -12.47 -12.98
C ILE A 149 15.65 -13.23 -14.01
N GLU A 150 15.09 -14.27 -14.62
CA GLU A 150 15.80 -15.08 -15.61
C GLU A 150 16.19 -14.27 -16.87
N ASN A 151 15.36 -13.31 -17.23
CA ASN A 151 15.46 -12.53 -18.46
C ASN A 151 15.72 -11.03 -18.19
N LEU A 152 16.31 -10.69 -17.04
CA LEU A 152 16.64 -9.30 -16.76
C LEU A 152 17.69 -8.77 -17.74
N PRO A 153 17.50 -7.58 -18.31
CA PRO A 153 18.45 -6.95 -19.22
C PRO A 153 19.60 -6.28 -18.43
N VAL A 154 20.32 -7.08 -17.63
CA VAL A 154 21.44 -6.62 -16.80
C VAL A 154 22.67 -7.51 -17.02
N GLY A 155 23.84 -6.89 -17.09
CA GLY A 155 25.11 -7.60 -17.16
C GLY A 155 25.53 -8.13 -15.78
N ILE A 156 26.33 -9.20 -15.75
CA ILE A 156 26.82 -9.79 -14.49
C ILE A 156 27.73 -8.83 -13.71
N GLU A 157 28.40 -7.93 -14.41
CA GLU A 157 29.31 -6.93 -13.84
C GLU A 157 28.59 -5.67 -13.37
N GLU A 158 27.28 -5.54 -13.65
CA GLU A 158 26.51 -4.38 -13.20
C GLU A 158 26.28 -4.43 -11.68
N LYS A 159 26.46 -3.28 -11.02
CA LYS A 159 26.14 -3.13 -9.60
C LYS A 159 24.66 -2.87 -9.45
N LEU A 160 23.97 -3.76 -8.76
CA LEU A 160 22.54 -3.69 -8.56
C LEU A 160 22.17 -3.21 -7.16
N CYS A 161 21.05 -2.52 -7.03
CA CYS A 161 20.41 -2.25 -5.74
C CYS A 161 18.96 -2.71 -5.80
N VAL A 162 18.55 -3.60 -4.90
CA VAL A 162 17.19 -4.11 -4.80
C VAL A 162 16.47 -3.46 -3.63
N VAL A 163 15.33 -2.85 -3.93
CA VAL A 163 14.35 -2.35 -2.96
C VAL A 163 13.00 -3.02 -3.20
N SER A 164 12.05 -2.85 -2.31
CA SER A 164 10.70 -3.41 -2.48
C SER A 164 9.61 -2.39 -2.21
N GLN A 165 8.45 -2.62 -2.82
CA GLN A 165 7.19 -2.00 -2.45
C GLN A 165 6.89 -2.29 -0.97
N THR A 166 6.45 -1.28 -0.20
CA THR A 166 6.24 -1.39 1.25
C THR A 166 5.23 -2.46 1.65
N THR A 167 4.29 -2.77 0.76
CA THR A 167 3.21 -3.74 1.00
C THR A 167 3.44 -5.11 0.33
N PHE A 168 4.65 -5.36 -0.20
CA PHE A 168 4.95 -6.62 -0.85
C PHE A 168 4.90 -7.81 0.14
N ASN A 169 4.66 -9.02 -0.37
CA ASN A 169 4.67 -10.23 0.46
C ASN A 169 6.09 -10.57 0.89
N TYR A 170 6.33 -10.62 2.20
CA TYR A 170 7.67 -10.80 2.76
C TYR A 170 8.34 -12.12 2.33
N LYS A 171 7.58 -13.23 2.31
CA LYS A 171 8.11 -14.51 1.88
C LYS A 171 8.46 -14.52 0.38
N LYS A 172 7.57 -13.99 -0.46
CA LYS A 172 7.85 -13.83 -1.89
C LYS A 172 9.08 -12.94 -2.15
N PHE A 173 9.29 -11.90 -1.33
CA PHE A 173 10.48 -11.06 -1.40
C PHE A 173 11.75 -11.86 -1.11
N GLN A 174 11.76 -12.66 -0.07
CA GLN A 174 12.90 -13.53 0.26
C GLN A 174 13.21 -14.52 -0.88
N ASP A 175 12.17 -15.17 -1.43
CA ASP A 175 12.33 -16.11 -2.56
C ASP A 175 12.93 -15.44 -3.81
N LEU A 176 12.56 -14.16 -4.07
CA LEU A 176 13.14 -13.37 -5.18
C LEU A 176 14.59 -12.99 -4.90
N VAL A 177 14.92 -12.56 -3.68
CA VAL A 177 16.29 -12.22 -3.28
C VAL A 177 17.23 -13.43 -3.43
N GLU A 178 16.81 -14.60 -2.96
CA GLU A 178 17.58 -15.84 -3.15
C GLU A 178 17.88 -16.14 -4.62
N LYS A 179 16.94 -15.86 -5.53
CA LYS A 179 17.16 -16.05 -6.97
C LYS A 179 18.19 -15.07 -7.51
N PHE A 180 18.17 -13.81 -7.09
CA PHE A 180 19.20 -12.84 -7.46
C PHE A 180 20.60 -13.28 -7.01
N GLU A 181 20.72 -13.74 -5.76
CA GLU A 181 21.98 -14.22 -5.18
C GLU A 181 22.52 -15.43 -5.95
N LYS A 182 21.65 -16.39 -6.32
CA LYS A 182 22.04 -17.57 -7.12
C LYS A 182 22.54 -17.24 -8.52
N LYS A 183 22.16 -16.07 -9.07
CA LYS A 183 22.67 -15.60 -10.38
C LYS A 183 24.07 -14.99 -10.30
N GLY A 184 24.58 -14.68 -9.10
CA GLY A 184 25.94 -14.16 -8.92
C GLY A 184 26.13 -12.68 -9.25
N TYR A 185 25.05 -11.88 -9.28
CA TYR A 185 25.14 -10.42 -9.47
C TYR A 185 25.79 -9.72 -8.26
N ASP A 186 26.50 -8.60 -8.49
CA ASP A 186 26.87 -7.65 -7.42
C ASP A 186 25.63 -6.90 -6.95
N ILE A 187 24.99 -7.40 -5.90
CA ILE A 187 23.68 -6.95 -5.45
C ILE A 187 23.71 -6.39 -4.03
N LEU A 188 23.22 -5.17 -3.85
CA LEU A 188 22.87 -4.57 -2.55
C LEU A 188 21.38 -4.77 -2.32
N VAL A 189 21.00 -5.61 -1.38
CA VAL A 189 19.59 -5.83 -1.03
C VAL A 189 19.20 -4.99 0.17
N LEU A 190 18.20 -4.12 -0.01
CA LEU A 190 17.63 -3.29 1.05
C LEU A 190 16.16 -3.68 1.24
N ASN A 191 15.88 -4.41 2.31
CA ASN A 191 14.48 -4.73 2.64
C ASN A 191 13.73 -3.47 3.05
N THR A 192 12.84 -3.00 2.17
CA THR A 192 12.01 -1.82 2.37
C THR A 192 10.54 -2.14 2.62
N ILE A 193 10.20 -3.41 2.84
CA ILE A 193 8.86 -3.80 3.32
C ILE A 193 8.62 -3.13 4.67
N CYS A 194 7.48 -2.48 4.83
CA CYS A 194 7.14 -1.77 6.06
C CYS A 194 6.91 -2.76 7.21
N ASN A 195 7.45 -2.47 8.41
CA ASN A 195 7.25 -3.31 9.59
C ASN A 195 5.76 -3.56 9.88
N ALA A 196 4.91 -2.53 9.75
CA ALA A 196 3.47 -2.69 9.92
C ALA A 196 2.85 -3.68 8.91
N THR A 197 3.41 -3.80 7.71
CA THR A 197 3.00 -4.82 6.73
C THR A 197 3.44 -6.20 7.18
N GLN A 198 4.69 -6.34 7.61
CA GLN A 198 5.24 -7.62 8.05
C GLN A 198 4.50 -8.15 9.28
N GLU A 199 4.28 -7.31 10.29
CA GLU A 199 3.52 -7.66 11.50
C GLU A 199 2.11 -8.14 11.17
N ARG A 200 1.39 -7.42 10.28
CA ARG A 200 0.06 -7.83 9.80
C ARG A 200 0.07 -9.19 9.10
N GLN A 201 1.05 -9.42 8.24
CA GLN A 201 1.15 -10.68 7.50
C GLN A 201 1.41 -11.87 8.45
N VAL A 202 2.26 -11.68 9.46
CA VAL A 202 2.55 -12.68 10.47
C VAL A 202 1.32 -12.96 11.35
N GLU A 203 0.68 -11.91 11.87
CA GLU A 203 -0.50 -12.05 12.72
C GLU A 203 -1.68 -12.67 11.96
N ALA A 204 -1.97 -12.19 10.75
CA ALA A 204 -3.06 -12.70 9.92
C ALA A 204 -2.87 -14.20 9.60
N ARG A 205 -1.64 -14.62 9.27
CA ARG A 205 -1.32 -16.05 9.05
C ARG A 205 -1.60 -16.87 10.30
N ARG A 206 -1.10 -16.41 11.47
CA ARG A 206 -1.29 -17.12 12.74
C ARG A 206 -2.77 -17.28 13.04
N ILE A 207 -3.57 -16.19 12.99
CA ILE A 207 -5.00 -16.27 13.26
C ILE A 207 -5.69 -17.22 12.27
N ALA A 208 -5.38 -17.10 10.98
CA ALA A 208 -5.99 -17.92 9.94
C ALA A 208 -5.70 -19.44 10.14
N SER A 209 -4.55 -19.80 10.73
CA SER A 209 -4.24 -21.21 11.06
C SER A 209 -4.94 -21.73 12.29
N GLU A 210 -5.54 -20.87 13.11
CA GLU A 210 -6.18 -21.21 14.38
C GLU A 210 -7.71 -21.20 14.34
N VAL A 211 -8.33 -20.68 13.24
CA VAL A 211 -9.78 -20.46 13.13
C VAL A 211 -10.43 -21.28 12.02
N ASP A 212 -11.74 -21.51 12.15
CA ASP A 212 -12.52 -22.24 11.14
C ASP A 212 -12.92 -21.36 9.94
N ALA A 213 -13.02 -20.04 10.15
CA ALA A 213 -13.28 -19.06 9.08
C ALA A 213 -12.50 -17.77 9.30
N MET A 214 -12.15 -17.06 8.22
CA MET A 214 -11.37 -15.84 8.25
C MET A 214 -12.05 -14.73 7.43
N ILE A 215 -12.19 -13.55 8.01
CA ILE A 215 -12.72 -12.35 7.33
C ILE A 215 -11.57 -11.36 7.17
N VAL A 216 -11.31 -10.96 5.92
CA VAL A 216 -10.31 -9.96 5.56
C VAL A 216 -11.02 -8.71 5.05
N ILE A 217 -10.91 -7.60 5.78
CA ILE A 217 -11.64 -6.37 5.51
C ILE A 217 -10.73 -5.34 4.83
N GLY A 218 -11.20 -4.73 3.72
CA GLY A 218 -10.52 -3.58 3.11
C GLY A 218 -10.83 -3.40 1.64
N GLY A 219 -10.27 -2.34 1.05
CA GLY A 219 -10.53 -1.97 -0.34
C GLY A 219 -9.99 -3.00 -1.34
N LYS A 220 -10.73 -3.25 -2.42
CA LYS A 220 -10.35 -4.19 -3.50
C LYS A 220 -9.03 -3.80 -4.18
N HIS A 221 -8.74 -2.49 -4.25
CA HIS A 221 -7.52 -1.96 -4.85
C HIS A 221 -6.36 -1.82 -3.86
N SER A 222 -6.55 -2.20 -2.59
CA SER A 222 -5.50 -2.16 -1.58
C SER A 222 -4.56 -3.37 -1.71
N SER A 223 -3.33 -3.13 -2.16
CA SER A 223 -2.28 -4.16 -2.26
C SER A 223 -2.07 -4.88 -0.92
N ASN A 224 -2.01 -4.14 0.19
CA ASN A 224 -1.87 -4.74 1.52
C ASN A 224 -3.04 -5.69 1.85
N THR A 225 -4.29 -5.30 1.57
CA THR A 225 -5.46 -6.14 1.86
C THR A 225 -5.46 -7.41 0.98
N GLN A 226 -5.14 -7.28 -0.29
CA GLN A 226 -5.02 -8.42 -1.20
C GLN A 226 -3.97 -9.43 -0.72
N LYS A 227 -2.80 -8.94 -0.26
CA LYS A 227 -1.75 -9.82 0.27
C LYS A 227 -2.17 -10.52 1.57
N LEU A 228 -2.92 -9.84 2.44
CA LEU A 228 -3.48 -10.47 3.63
C LEU A 228 -4.49 -11.57 3.25
N TYR A 229 -5.36 -11.29 2.29
CA TYR A 229 -6.31 -12.28 1.78
C TYR A 229 -5.59 -13.52 1.21
N GLU A 230 -4.59 -13.33 0.34
CA GLU A 230 -3.78 -14.42 -0.22
C GLU A 230 -3.11 -15.28 0.89
N ILE A 231 -2.65 -14.65 1.96
CA ILE A 231 -2.00 -15.33 3.08
C ILE A 231 -3.03 -16.12 3.88
N CYS A 232 -4.14 -15.49 4.25
CA CYS A 232 -5.21 -16.14 5.03
C CYS A 232 -5.82 -17.32 4.27
N GLN A 233 -6.06 -17.18 2.96
CA GLN A 233 -6.65 -18.23 2.13
C GLN A 233 -5.78 -19.50 2.04
N LYS A 234 -4.46 -19.37 2.21
CA LYS A 234 -3.54 -20.53 2.23
C LYS A 234 -3.65 -21.34 3.52
N GLU A 235 -3.96 -20.68 4.63
CA GLU A 235 -4.05 -21.30 5.96
C GLU A 235 -5.51 -21.72 6.30
N CYS A 236 -6.50 -20.92 5.87
CA CYS A 236 -7.93 -21.14 6.13
C CYS A 236 -8.71 -21.14 4.81
N LYS A 237 -9.31 -22.28 4.43
CA LYS A 237 -10.09 -22.38 3.19
C LYS A 237 -11.32 -21.47 3.17
N ASN A 238 -11.94 -21.27 4.32
CA ASN A 238 -13.12 -20.42 4.49
C ASN A 238 -12.68 -18.97 4.73
N THR A 239 -11.98 -18.37 3.78
CA THR A 239 -11.52 -16.98 3.86
C THR A 239 -12.39 -16.08 2.96
N TYR A 240 -12.95 -15.03 3.56
CA TYR A 240 -13.85 -14.08 2.91
C TYR A 240 -13.20 -12.70 2.82
N PHE A 241 -13.25 -12.10 1.63
CA PHE A 241 -12.77 -10.75 1.38
C PHE A 241 -13.95 -9.80 1.24
N ILE A 242 -14.03 -8.79 2.09
CA ILE A 242 -15.12 -7.81 2.12
C ILE A 242 -14.59 -6.37 2.22
N GLN A 243 -15.30 -5.40 1.67
CA GLN A 243 -14.98 -3.97 1.86
C GLN A 243 -15.75 -3.38 3.04
N SER A 244 -16.98 -3.85 3.23
CA SER A 244 -17.91 -3.38 4.27
C SER A 244 -18.80 -4.52 4.77
N LEU A 245 -19.59 -4.24 5.78
CA LEU A 245 -20.61 -5.17 6.28
C LEU A 245 -21.63 -5.57 5.19
N GLY A 246 -21.91 -4.68 4.22
CA GLY A 246 -22.83 -4.96 3.13
C GLY A 246 -22.37 -6.08 2.16
N ASP A 247 -21.08 -6.34 2.10
CA ASP A 247 -20.50 -7.43 1.29
C ASP A 247 -20.48 -8.78 2.04
N PHE A 248 -20.79 -8.76 3.34
CA PHE A 248 -20.68 -9.95 4.17
C PHE A 248 -22.01 -10.75 4.18
N ASN A 249 -21.95 -12.00 3.74
CA ASN A 249 -23.04 -12.94 3.94
C ASN A 249 -22.83 -13.72 5.27
N PRO A 250 -23.63 -13.47 6.32
CA PRO A 250 -23.47 -14.13 7.61
C PRO A 250 -23.66 -15.64 7.56
N GLU A 251 -24.40 -16.15 6.58
CA GLU A 251 -24.63 -17.60 6.43
C GLU A 251 -23.32 -18.37 6.23
N CYS A 252 -22.30 -17.71 5.68
CA CYS A 252 -20.98 -18.32 5.47
C CYS A 252 -20.27 -18.75 6.76
N VAL A 253 -20.70 -18.24 7.92
CA VAL A 253 -20.09 -18.55 9.22
C VAL A 253 -21.07 -19.23 10.22
N ASN A 254 -22.27 -19.62 9.78
CA ASN A 254 -23.31 -20.21 10.64
C ASN A 254 -22.89 -21.53 11.33
N SER A 255 -21.99 -22.30 10.74
CA SER A 255 -21.61 -23.63 11.22
C SER A 255 -20.18 -23.72 11.78
N VAL A 256 -19.51 -22.56 11.95
CA VAL A 256 -18.12 -22.52 12.46
C VAL A 256 -18.07 -22.23 13.96
N ARG A 257 -17.02 -22.71 14.62
CA ARG A 257 -16.80 -22.51 16.06
C ARG A 257 -15.97 -21.27 16.35
N SER A 258 -15.15 -20.87 15.39
CA SER A 258 -14.24 -19.75 15.52
C SER A 258 -14.12 -18.94 14.22
N VAL A 259 -14.05 -17.60 14.37
CA VAL A 259 -13.88 -16.65 13.26
C VAL A 259 -12.74 -15.70 13.56
N GLY A 260 -11.80 -15.60 12.64
CA GLY A 260 -10.76 -14.58 12.67
C GLY A 260 -11.15 -13.36 11.83
N ILE A 261 -10.83 -12.16 12.31
CA ILE A 261 -11.04 -10.92 11.59
C ILE A 261 -9.70 -10.19 11.47
N THR A 262 -9.29 -9.86 10.25
CA THR A 262 -8.17 -8.95 10.00
C THR A 262 -8.59 -7.86 9.02
N ALA A 263 -7.81 -6.76 8.96
CA ALA A 263 -8.12 -5.67 8.05
C ALA A 263 -6.85 -5.04 7.46
N GLY A 264 -7.01 -4.52 6.24
CA GLY A 264 -5.95 -3.79 5.56
C GLY A 264 -5.56 -2.48 6.26
N ALA A 265 -4.35 -2.01 5.97
CA ALA A 265 -3.76 -0.78 6.54
C ALA A 265 -4.52 0.51 6.18
N SER A 266 -5.44 0.45 5.23
CA SER A 266 -6.31 1.55 4.80
C SER A 266 -7.78 1.37 5.20
N THR A 267 -8.09 0.44 6.11
CA THR A 267 -9.46 0.17 6.58
C THR A 267 -9.76 0.98 7.84
N PRO A 268 -10.82 1.82 7.85
CA PRO A 268 -11.26 2.54 9.04
C PRO A 268 -11.69 1.58 10.17
N ASN A 269 -11.40 1.93 11.42
CA ASN A 269 -11.79 1.14 12.59
C ASN A 269 -13.31 0.93 12.68
N GLN A 270 -14.10 1.94 12.30
CA GLN A 270 -15.56 1.85 12.30
C GLN A 270 -16.05 0.65 11.49
N ILE A 271 -15.51 0.40 10.30
CA ILE A 271 -15.90 -0.75 9.45
C ILE A 271 -15.53 -2.07 10.15
N ILE A 272 -14.36 -2.11 10.81
CA ILE A 272 -13.92 -3.31 11.54
C ILE A 272 -14.86 -3.61 12.70
N GLU A 273 -15.24 -2.58 13.46
CA GLU A 273 -16.16 -2.71 14.61
C GLU A 273 -17.58 -3.10 14.18
N GLU A 274 -18.07 -2.55 13.06
CA GLU A 274 -19.36 -2.94 12.48
C GLU A 274 -19.40 -4.44 12.11
N VAL A 275 -18.37 -4.93 11.42
CA VAL A 275 -18.26 -6.33 11.06
C VAL A 275 -18.12 -7.21 12.30
N HIS A 276 -17.24 -6.84 13.23
CA HIS A 276 -17.01 -7.57 14.48
C HIS A 276 -18.30 -7.69 15.30
N THR A 277 -19.01 -6.58 15.49
CA THR A 277 -20.28 -6.54 16.24
C THR A 277 -21.34 -7.42 15.58
N ASN A 278 -21.47 -7.33 14.26
CA ASN A 278 -22.45 -8.13 13.51
C ASN A 278 -22.17 -9.63 13.61
N VAL A 279 -20.91 -10.02 13.48
CA VAL A 279 -20.47 -11.43 13.64
C VAL A 279 -20.76 -11.92 15.05
N ARG A 280 -20.57 -11.12 16.11
CA ARG A 280 -20.86 -11.50 17.49
C ARG A 280 -22.33 -11.58 17.85
N ILE A 281 -23.17 -10.71 17.29
CA ILE A 281 -24.62 -10.66 17.62
C ILE A 281 -25.39 -11.80 16.98
N LYS A 282 -24.95 -12.25 15.82
CA LYS A 282 -25.65 -13.33 15.08
C LYS A 282 -25.35 -14.73 15.60
N PHE A 283 -24.42 -14.85 16.54
CA PHE A 283 -23.95 -16.11 17.10
C PHE A 283 -23.67 -16.04 18.60
#